data_455f1bb430a21bd2aecee6fae42ce5d7
#
_entry.id   455f1bb430a21bd2aecee6fae42ce5d7
#
_cell.length_a   1.000
_cell.length_b   1.000
_cell.length_c   1.000
_cell.angle_alpha   90.00
_cell.angle_beta   90.00
_cell.angle_gamma   90.00
#
_symmetry.space_group_name_H-M   'P 1'
#
loop_
_entity.id
_entity.type
_entity.pdbx_description
1 polymer ?
#
loop_
_entity_poly.entity_id
_entity_poly.type
_entity_poly.pdbx_seq_one_letter_code
_entity_poly.pdbx_strand_id
1 'polypeptide(L)'
;MDSTPIIQEAVRILREGGVILYPTDTVWGIGCDATNEKAVARVFEIKRRSEAKSLVLLACDLDMVAKYIRQIPSIAIDLVEVNDAPMTLIYPGAQYLAPNAVAADGSVGIRIPVVPDADAPAPAAGSRPAGFRASFADSRSSFAGLTGESPAPRQAPQGNLTAGAFCRELVRRLRRPLVSTSANISGEPTPQDFNEISEEIKSAVDYVVPKSFGAGATGRSSQIIKLGLGGEVEILRP
;
A
#
# COMPACT_ATOMS: atom_id res chain seq x y z
N MET A 1 -21.98 1.63 5.63
CA MET A 1 -21.77 0.15 5.82
C MET A 1 -20.59 -0.04 6.75
N ASP A 2 -20.66 -0.97 7.69
CA ASP A 2 -19.48 -1.33 8.47
C ASP A 2 -18.44 -1.98 7.55
N SER A 3 -17.24 -1.40 7.46
CA SER A 3 -16.14 -1.89 6.63
C SER A 3 -15.45 -3.12 7.24
N THR A 4 -15.65 -3.34 8.54
CA THR A 4 -14.95 -4.39 9.29
C THR A 4 -15.16 -5.80 8.74
N PRO A 5 -16.41 -6.28 8.48
CA PRO A 5 -16.60 -7.62 7.94
C PRO A 5 -16.05 -7.79 6.53
N ILE A 6 -16.12 -6.75 5.70
CA ILE A 6 -15.59 -6.77 4.33
C ILE A 6 -14.06 -6.92 4.34
N ILE A 7 -13.37 -6.16 5.19
CA ILE A 7 -11.92 -6.25 5.34
C ILE A 7 -11.52 -7.59 5.95
N GLN A 8 -12.26 -8.10 6.93
CA GLN A 8 -11.99 -9.41 7.53
C GLN A 8 -12.08 -10.53 6.50
N GLU A 9 -13.11 -10.51 5.65
CA GLU A 9 -13.28 -11.51 4.59
C GLU A 9 -12.17 -11.41 3.54
N ALA A 10 -11.84 -10.19 3.08
CA ALA A 10 -10.73 -9.99 2.17
C ALA A 10 -9.40 -10.50 2.74
N VAL A 11 -9.12 -10.23 4.02
CA VAL A 11 -7.91 -10.73 4.71
C VAL A 11 -7.91 -12.25 4.82
N ARG A 12 -9.05 -12.88 5.11
CA ARG A 12 -9.17 -14.34 5.17
C ARG A 12 -8.77 -14.96 3.83
N ILE A 13 -9.36 -14.48 2.75
CA ILE A 13 -9.09 -14.98 1.38
C ILE A 13 -7.63 -14.78 1.00
N LEU A 14 -7.06 -13.60 1.27
CA LEU A 14 -5.65 -13.32 0.99
C LEU A 14 -4.72 -14.27 1.75
N ARG A 15 -5.00 -14.55 3.02
CA ARG A 15 -4.19 -15.50 3.84
C ARG A 15 -4.28 -16.93 3.35
N GLU A 16 -5.40 -17.32 2.76
CA GLU A 16 -5.61 -18.62 2.12
C GLU A 16 -4.95 -18.72 0.73
N GLY A 17 -4.29 -17.66 0.26
CA GLY A 17 -3.62 -17.59 -1.04
C GLY A 17 -4.53 -17.19 -2.19
N GLY A 18 -5.69 -16.62 -1.88
CA GLY A 18 -6.63 -16.11 -2.87
C GLY A 18 -6.20 -14.78 -3.48
N VAL A 19 -6.86 -14.42 -4.58
CA VAL A 19 -6.73 -13.15 -5.30
C VAL A 19 -8.02 -12.36 -5.13
N ILE A 20 -7.90 -11.06 -4.87
CA ILE A 20 -9.06 -10.17 -4.69
C ILE A 20 -9.09 -9.05 -5.72
N LEU A 21 -10.29 -8.58 -6.07
CA LEU A 21 -10.54 -7.33 -6.77
C LEU A 21 -10.96 -6.29 -5.74
N TYR A 22 -10.24 -5.18 -5.64
CA TYR A 22 -10.42 -4.19 -4.58
C TYR A 22 -10.14 -2.76 -5.04
N PRO A 23 -10.76 -1.74 -4.40
CA PRO A 23 -10.49 -0.35 -4.70
C PRO A 23 -9.15 0.08 -4.11
N THR A 24 -8.45 0.99 -4.81
CA THR A 24 -7.24 1.66 -4.30
C THR A 24 -7.41 3.18 -4.35
N ASP A 25 -6.48 3.91 -3.76
CA ASP A 25 -6.38 5.37 -3.85
C ASP A 25 -6.18 5.88 -5.30
N THR A 26 -5.84 4.99 -6.22
CA THR A 26 -5.64 5.29 -7.65
C THR A 26 -6.78 4.77 -8.52
N VAL A 27 -6.76 3.48 -8.83
CA VAL A 27 -7.73 2.77 -9.67
C VAL A 27 -8.11 1.44 -9.02
N TRP A 28 -9.14 0.77 -9.51
CA TRP A 28 -9.44 -0.59 -9.08
C TRP A 28 -8.28 -1.53 -9.41
N GLY A 29 -7.93 -2.38 -8.47
CA GLY A 29 -6.79 -3.28 -8.58
C GLY A 29 -7.13 -4.74 -8.31
N ILE A 30 -6.29 -5.61 -8.86
CA ILE A 30 -6.21 -7.02 -8.50
C ILE A 30 -5.02 -7.19 -7.57
N GLY A 31 -5.19 -7.98 -6.51
CA GLY A 31 -4.11 -8.20 -5.56
C GLY A 31 -4.16 -9.51 -4.83
N CYS A 32 -3.01 -9.87 -4.29
CA CYS A 32 -2.79 -11.05 -3.46
C CYS A 32 -1.69 -10.77 -2.43
N ASP A 33 -1.49 -11.69 -1.49
CA ASP A 33 -0.35 -11.65 -0.56
C ASP A 33 0.97 -11.69 -1.34
N ALA A 34 1.77 -10.64 -1.26
CA ALA A 34 3.04 -10.52 -1.98
C ALA A 34 4.14 -11.49 -1.48
N THR A 35 3.89 -12.22 -0.40
CA THR A 35 4.80 -13.26 0.12
C THR A 35 4.43 -14.66 -0.37
N ASN A 36 3.30 -14.81 -1.08
CA ASN A 36 2.81 -16.08 -1.59
C ASN A 36 3.05 -16.20 -3.10
N GLU A 37 4.09 -16.97 -3.48
CA GLU A 37 4.52 -17.13 -4.87
C GLU A 37 3.40 -17.68 -5.78
N LYS A 38 2.59 -18.64 -5.30
CA LYS A 38 1.48 -19.21 -6.06
C LYS A 38 0.37 -18.18 -6.32
N ALA A 39 0.07 -17.35 -5.32
CA ALA A 39 -0.92 -16.30 -5.46
C ALA A 39 -0.44 -15.20 -6.43
N VAL A 40 0.86 -14.85 -6.37
CA VAL A 40 1.48 -13.91 -7.30
C VAL A 40 1.45 -14.45 -8.74
N ALA A 41 1.81 -15.72 -8.95
CA ALA A 41 1.73 -16.36 -10.27
C ALA A 41 0.31 -16.30 -10.83
N ARG A 42 -0.71 -16.57 -9.99
CA ARG A 42 -2.11 -16.46 -10.40
C ARG A 42 -2.52 -15.05 -10.83
N VAL A 43 -1.99 -14.00 -10.20
CA VAL A 43 -2.21 -12.61 -10.65
C VAL A 43 -1.64 -12.40 -12.06
N PHE A 44 -0.46 -12.94 -12.37
CA PHE A 44 0.12 -12.87 -13.72
C PHE A 44 -0.75 -13.62 -14.75
N GLU A 45 -1.27 -14.80 -14.41
CA GLU A 45 -2.18 -15.56 -15.25
C GLU A 45 -3.47 -14.79 -15.55
N ILE A 46 -4.16 -14.28 -14.51
CA ILE A 46 -5.38 -13.47 -14.66
C ILE A 46 -5.15 -12.27 -15.58
N LYS A 47 -4.01 -11.61 -15.44
CA LYS A 47 -3.67 -10.46 -16.26
C LYS A 47 -3.11 -10.82 -17.65
N ARG A 48 -2.88 -12.08 -17.95
CA ARG A 48 -2.13 -12.52 -19.16
C ARG A 48 -0.82 -11.75 -19.31
N ARG A 49 -0.12 -11.57 -18.19
CA ARG A 49 1.07 -10.71 -18.07
C ARG A 49 2.32 -11.56 -17.89
N SER A 50 3.39 -11.22 -18.61
CA SER A 50 4.70 -11.82 -18.37
C SER A 50 5.25 -11.44 -16.99
N GLU A 51 5.81 -12.39 -16.26
CA GLU A 51 6.49 -12.18 -14.98
C GLU A 51 7.71 -11.25 -15.08
N ALA A 52 8.24 -11.03 -16.28
CA ALA A 52 9.31 -10.06 -16.51
C ALA A 52 8.92 -8.60 -16.19
N LYS A 53 7.62 -8.31 -16.05
CA LYS A 53 7.13 -6.97 -15.69
C LYS A 53 6.87 -6.90 -14.19
N SER A 54 7.64 -6.06 -13.50
CA SER A 54 7.51 -5.80 -12.05
C SER A 54 6.09 -5.44 -11.64
N LEU A 55 5.70 -5.89 -10.44
CA LEU A 55 4.44 -5.54 -9.78
C LEU A 55 4.68 -4.40 -8.79
N VAL A 56 3.63 -3.63 -8.52
CA VAL A 56 3.60 -2.68 -7.40
C VAL A 56 3.03 -3.40 -6.18
N LEU A 57 3.61 -3.14 -5.02
CA LEU A 57 3.12 -3.63 -3.74
C LEU A 57 2.54 -2.47 -2.92
N LEU A 58 1.54 -2.76 -2.09
CA LEU A 58 1.04 -1.81 -1.09
C LEU A 58 1.58 -2.17 0.28
N ALA A 59 2.06 -1.17 1.01
CA ALA A 59 2.39 -1.22 2.43
C ALA A 59 1.49 -0.25 3.20
N CYS A 60 1.24 -0.49 4.49
CA CYS A 60 0.41 0.42 5.29
C CYS A 60 1.21 1.60 5.85
N ASP A 61 2.52 1.45 6.01
CA ASP A 61 3.43 2.43 6.63
C ASP A 61 4.90 2.12 6.30
N LEU A 62 5.80 3.01 6.73
CA LEU A 62 7.25 2.84 6.56
C LEU A 62 7.83 1.67 7.38
N ASP A 63 7.22 1.32 8.52
CA ASP A 63 7.67 0.19 9.34
C ASP A 63 7.47 -1.13 8.57
N MET A 64 6.34 -1.24 7.85
CA MET A 64 6.15 -2.38 6.96
C MET A 64 7.15 -2.38 5.81
N VAL A 65 7.44 -1.23 5.18
CA VAL A 65 8.48 -1.13 4.14
C VAL A 65 9.84 -1.59 4.69
N ALA A 66 10.23 -1.13 5.88
CA ALA A 66 11.49 -1.49 6.53
C ALA A 66 11.66 -3.00 6.78
N LYS A 67 10.55 -3.72 6.95
CA LYS A 67 10.59 -5.19 7.09
C LYS A 67 10.94 -5.89 5.78
N TYR A 68 10.53 -5.34 4.63
CA TYR A 68 10.65 -5.99 3.33
C TYR A 68 11.74 -5.40 2.43
N ILE A 69 12.43 -4.35 2.88
CA ILE A 69 13.57 -3.71 2.22
C ILE A 69 14.76 -3.73 3.16
N ARG A 70 15.92 -4.26 2.70
CA ARG A 70 17.11 -4.41 3.54
C ARG A 70 17.64 -3.08 4.05
N GLN A 71 17.63 -2.06 3.22
CA GLN A 71 18.09 -0.71 3.55
C GLN A 71 17.21 0.30 2.82
N ILE A 72 16.50 1.11 3.59
CA ILE A 72 15.67 2.20 3.04
C ILE A 72 16.59 3.39 2.75
N PRO A 73 16.63 3.92 1.50
CA PRO A 73 17.31 5.18 1.22
C PRO A 73 16.73 6.31 2.07
N SER A 74 17.56 7.19 2.66
CA SER A 74 17.08 8.27 3.54
C SER A 74 16.06 9.18 2.86
N ILE A 75 16.28 9.49 1.59
CA ILE A 75 15.36 10.31 0.78
C ILE A 75 13.95 9.71 0.70
N ALA A 76 13.80 8.38 0.81
CA ALA A 76 12.49 7.73 0.78
C ALA A 76 11.61 8.14 1.98
N ILE A 77 12.22 8.37 3.14
CA ILE A 77 11.50 8.79 4.35
C ILE A 77 10.93 10.18 4.12
N ASP A 78 11.77 11.12 3.68
CA ASP A 78 11.36 12.50 3.40
C ASP A 78 10.25 12.55 2.33
N LEU A 79 10.43 11.77 1.24
CA LEU A 79 9.43 11.69 0.17
C LEU A 79 8.07 11.16 0.66
N VAL A 80 8.05 10.13 1.51
CA VAL A 80 6.80 9.58 2.06
C VAL A 80 6.15 10.54 3.05
N GLU A 81 6.93 11.26 3.87
CA GLU A 81 6.40 12.19 4.87
C GLU A 81 5.75 13.44 4.26
N VAL A 82 6.29 13.94 3.13
CA VAL A 82 5.77 15.16 2.47
C VAL A 82 4.76 14.86 1.37
N ASN A 83 4.52 13.59 1.07
CA ASN A 83 3.72 13.19 -0.09
C ASN A 83 2.21 13.24 0.19
N ASP A 84 1.49 13.97 -0.64
CA ASP A 84 0.03 14.12 -0.62
C ASP A 84 -0.67 13.49 -1.85
N ALA A 85 0.10 12.90 -2.76
CA ALA A 85 -0.39 12.29 -4.00
C ALA A 85 0.06 10.81 -4.13
N PRO A 86 -0.66 9.95 -4.87
CA PRO A 86 -0.26 8.57 -5.06
C PRO A 86 1.11 8.42 -5.69
N MET A 87 2.09 7.94 -4.91
CA MET A 87 3.48 7.79 -5.30
C MET A 87 3.97 6.36 -5.03
N THR A 88 4.61 5.74 -6.02
CA THR A 88 5.29 4.45 -5.90
C THR A 88 6.79 4.68 -5.89
N LEU A 89 7.47 4.22 -4.84
CA LEU A 89 8.92 4.24 -4.74
C LEU A 89 9.47 2.85 -5.08
N ILE A 90 10.44 2.78 -6.00
CA ILE A 90 11.16 1.55 -6.30
C ILE A 90 12.40 1.50 -5.42
N TYR A 91 12.41 0.51 -4.54
CA TYR A 91 13.48 0.28 -3.58
C TYR A 91 14.41 -0.84 -4.05
N PRO A 92 15.74 -0.71 -3.88
CA PRO A 92 16.66 -1.81 -4.03
C PRO A 92 16.61 -2.77 -2.82
N GLY A 93 17.07 -4.00 -3.00
CA GLY A 93 17.30 -4.93 -1.88
C GLY A 93 16.04 -5.46 -1.22
N ALA A 94 15.06 -5.88 -2.02
CA ALA A 94 13.86 -6.57 -1.54
C ALA A 94 14.21 -7.84 -0.77
N GLN A 95 13.45 -8.15 0.30
CA GLN A 95 13.60 -9.36 1.11
C GLN A 95 12.25 -9.88 1.60
N TYR A 96 12.15 -11.16 1.92
CA TYR A 96 10.96 -11.83 2.48
C TYR A 96 9.69 -11.73 1.60
N LEU A 97 9.86 -11.43 0.32
CA LEU A 97 8.80 -11.42 -0.70
C LEU A 97 8.87 -12.68 -1.55
N ALA A 98 7.77 -12.99 -2.24
CA ALA A 98 7.78 -14.04 -3.26
C ALA A 98 8.76 -13.67 -4.39
N PRO A 99 9.58 -14.62 -4.89
CA PRO A 99 10.59 -14.32 -5.92
C PRO A 99 9.98 -13.65 -7.16
N ASN A 100 8.80 -14.08 -7.59
CA ASN A 100 8.09 -13.53 -8.74
C ASN A 100 7.38 -12.20 -8.48
N ALA A 101 7.41 -11.69 -7.25
CA ALA A 101 6.97 -10.33 -6.92
C ALA A 101 8.11 -9.30 -7.01
N VAL A 102 9.36 -9.75 -7.15
CA VAL A 102 10.58 -8.93 -7.14
C VAL A 102 11.15 -8.85 -8.56
N ALA A 103 11.64 -7.68 -8.95
CA ALA A 103 12.31 -7.51 -10.24
C ALA A 103 13.63 -8.29 -10.32
N ALA A 104 14.12 -8.59 -11.52
CA ALA A 104 15.34 -9.34 -11.74
C ALA A 104 16.61 -8.70 -11.13
N ASP A 105 16.61 -7.36 -10.97
CA ASP A 105 17.67 -6.59 -10.31
C ASP A 105 17.54 -6.57 -8.76
N GLY A 106 16.57 -7.30 -8.19
CA GLY A 106 16.31 -7.34 -6.76
C GLY A 106 15.56 -6.11 -6.23
N SER A 107 15.06 -5.24 -7.12
CA SER A 107 14.25 -4.08 -6.73
C SER A 107 12.76 -4.42 -6.67
N VAL A 108 11.99 -3.58 -5.95
CA VAL A 108 10.54 -3.69 -5.88
C VAL A 108 9.90 -2.31 -5.71
N GLY A 109 8.80 -2.09 -6.44
CA GLY A 109 7.99 -0.89 -6.28
C GLY A 109 7.02 -1.03 -5.12
N ILE A 110 7.09 -0.13 -4.13
CA ILE A 110 6.16 -0.11 -3.00
C ILE A 110 5.48 1.26 -2.92
N ARG A 111 4.16 1.24 -2.69
CA ARG A 111 3.35 2.43 -2.44
C ARG A 111 2.67 2.32 -1.09
N ILE A 112 2.66 3.42 -0.34
CA ILE A 112 1.79 3.59 0.81
C ILE A 112 0.57 4.38 0.32
N PRO A 113 -0.67 3.80 0.36
CA PRO A 113 -1.85 4.49 -0.13
C PRO A 113 -2.09 5.82 0.58
N VAL A 114 -2.44 6.85 -0.17
CA VAL A 114 -2.77 8.17 0.39
C VAL A 114 -4.14 8.11 1.05
N VAL A 115 -4.21 8.65 2.25
CA VAL A 115 -5.46 8.78 3.01
C VAL A 115 -5.69 10.26 3.25
N PRO A 116 -6.80 10.85 2.80
CA PRO A 116 -7.13 12.24 3.11
C PRO A 116 -7.11 12.49 4.62
N ASP A 117 -6.67 13.67 5.05
CA ASP A 117 -6.48 14.00 6.48
C ASP A 117 -7.71 13.72 7.36
N ALA A 118 -8.91 13.85 6.81
CA ALA A 118 -10.17 13.56 7.52
C ALA A 118 -10.30 12.07 7.92
N ASP A 119 -9.66 11.18 7.17
CA ASP A 119 -9.70 9.72 7.35
C ASP A 119 -8.37 9.17 7.89
N ALA A 120 -7.34 10.01 8.06
CA ALA A 120 -6.03 9.56 8.53
C ALA A 120 -6.15 9.01 9.95
N PRO A 121 -5.67 7.78 10.22
CA PRO A 121 -5.55 7.29 11.57
C PRO A 121 -4.61 8.22 12.35
N ALA A 122 -4.98 8.54 13.60
CA ALA A 122 -4.09 9.32 14.45
C ALA A 122 -2.72 8.61 14.52
N PRO A 123 -1.60 9.35 14.41
CA PRO A 123 -0.27 8.75 14.50
C PRO A 123 -0.18 7.92 15.79
N ALA A 124 0.29 6.67 15.67
CA ALA A 124 0.48 5.81 16.81
C ALA A 124 1.46 6.50 17.78
N ALA A 125 0.98 6.79 19.00
CA ALA A 125 1.82 7.39 20.03
C ALA A 125 3.01 6.43 20.29
N GLY A 126 4.21 6.82 19.85
CA GLY A 126 5.45 6.09 20.13
C GLY A 126 6.23 5.54 18.94
N SER A 127 5.78 5.63 17.70
CA SER A 127 6.55 5.15 16.54
C SER A 127 7.51 6.22 15.99
N ARG A 128 8.52 6.59 16.79
CA ARG A 128 9.76 7.16 16.23
C ARG A 128 10.77 6.01 16.13
N PRO A 129 11.34 5.71 14.96
CA PRO A 129 12.40 4.73 14.87
C PRO A 129 13.56 5.17 15.78
N ALA A 130 13.98 4.28 16.70
CA ALA A 130 15.15 4.47 17.50
C ALA A 130 16.38 4.52 16.59
N GLY A 131 16.87 5.72 16.27
CA GLY A 131 18.08 5.89 15.42
C GLY A 131 18.30 7.25 14.83
N PHE A 132 17.35 8.18 14.88
CA PHE A 132 17.58 9.52 14.33
C PHE A 132 18.06 10.48 15.43
N ARG A 133 19.37 10.59 15.62
CA ARG A 133 19.99 11.75 16.29
C ARG A 133 20.17 12.86 15.28
N ALA A 134 19.19 13.75 15.20
CA ALA A 134 19.45 15.08 14.64
C ALA A 134 20.15 15.91 15.71
N SER A 135 21.41 16.24 15.50
CA SER A 135 22.13 17.26 16.25
C SER A 135 21.62 18.64 15.80
N PHE A 136 20.69 19.19 16.55
CA PHE A 136 20.50 20.64 16.64
C PHE A 136 20.43 21.02 18.10
N ALA A 137 21.43 21.86 18.48
CA ALA A 137 21.61 22.36 19.80
C ALA A 137 20.52 23.38 20.15
N ASP A 138 20.14 23.34 21.42
CA ASP A 138 19.74 24.41 22.30
C ASP A 138 18.47 25.22 22.03
N SER A 139 17.46 24.91 22.82
CA SER A 139 16.66 25.94 23.51
C SER A 139 15.89 25.28 24.66
N ARG A 140 16.35 25.65 25.87
CA ARG A 140 15.67 25.30 27.16
C ARG A 140 14.34 26.02 27.23
N SER A 141 13.28 25.31 27.53
CA SER A 141 12.22 25.87 28.37
C SER A 141 11.38 24.75 29.01
N SER A 142 11.24 24.89 30.28
CA SER A 142 10.54 24.09 31.26
C SER A 142 9.06 23.87 30.91
N PHE A 143 8.57 22.64 31.04
CA PHE A 143 7.18 22.43 31.43
C PHE A 143 7.09 21.18 32.33
N ALA A 144 6.85 21.43 33.62
CA ALA A 144 6.43 20.44 34.61
C ALA A 144 4.91 20.26 34.49
N GLY A 145 4.47 19.01 34.61
CA GLY A 145 3.14 18.64 35.10
C GLY A 145 2.05 18.58 34.03
N LEU A 146 1.65 17.35 33.68
CA LEU A 146 0.25 16.99 33.45
C LEU A 146 0.15 15.46 33.53
N THR A 147 -0.40 14.96 34.64
CA THR A 147 -0.97 13.61 34.75
C THR A 147 -2.16 13.54 33.78
N GLY A 148 -1.99 12.88 32.64
CA GLY A 148 -3.04 12.70 31.65
C GLY A 148 -3.47 11.24 31.58
N GLU A 149 -4.74 11.00 31.88
CA GLU A 149 -5.45 9.75 31.61
C GLU A 149 -5.19 9.22 30.21
N SER A 150 -4.99 7.92 30.10
CA SER A 150 -4.94 7.22 28.80
C SER A 150 -6.20 7.54 27.99
N PRO A 151 -6.08 8.07 26.77
CA PRO A 151 -7.26 8.28 25.94
C PRO A 151 -7.93 6.95 25.63
N ALA A 152 -9.24 6.88 25.89
CA ALA A 152 -10.08 5.74 25.52
C ALA A 152 -9.91 5.39 24.02
N PRO A 153 -10.04 4.11 23.65
CA PRO A 153 -9.93 3.71 22.25
C PRO A 153 -10.96 4.47 21.41
N ARG A 154 -10.49 5.31 20.51
CA ARG A 154 -11.35 6.04 19.56
C ARG A 154 -12.10 5.05 18.72
N GLN A 155 -13.43 5.18 18.69
CA GLN A 155 -14.31 4.42 17.78
C GLN A 155 -13.88 4.67 16.33
N ALA A 156 -13.87 3.61 15.52
CA ALA A 156 -13.66 3.71 14.08
C ALA A 156 -14.63 4.72 13.46
N PRO A 157 -14.22 5.51 12.46
CA PRO A 157 -15.08 6.47 11.82
C PRO A 157 -16.37 5.79 11.33
N GLN A 158 -17.52 6.31 11.73
CA GLN A 158 -18.84 5.82 11.32
C GLN A 158 -19.15 6.36 9.92
N GLY A 159 -18.54 5.75 8.90
CA GLY A 159 -18.73 6.07 7.48
C GLY A 159 -18.04 5.04 6.59
N ASN A 160 -18.36 5.00 5.31
CA ASN A 160 -17.58 4.23 4.36
C ASN A 160 -16.19 4.84 4.28
N LEU A 161 -15.16 4.00 4.50
CA LEU A 161 -13.77 4.41 4.29
C LEU A 161 -13.57 4.86 2.85
N THR A 162 -12.73 5.88 2.63
CA THR A 162 -12.21 6.16 1.30
C THR A 162 -11.41 4.97 0.78
N ALA A 163 -11.23 4.87 -0.52
CA ALA A 163 -10.48 3.77 -1.14
C ALA A 163 -9.04 3.67 -0.59
N GLY A 164 -8.39 4.81 -0.34
CA GLY A 164 -7.06 4.86 0.28
C GLY A 164 -7.07 4.34 1.73
N ALA A 165 -8.02 4.79 2.55
CA ALA A 165 -8.17 4.33 3.93
C ALA A 165 -8.52 2.83 4.00
N PHE A 166 -9.39 2.35 3.10
CA PHE A 166 -9.70 0.93 2.95
C PHE A 166 -8.44 0.12 2.66
N CYS A 167 -7.63 0.53 1.67
CA CYS A 167 -6.37 -0.12 1.32
C CYS A 167 -5.42 -0.21 2.49
N ARG A 168 -5.18 0.91 3.18
CA ARG A 168 -4.25 0.94 4.34
C ARG A 168 -4.71 0.02 5.44
N GLU A 169 -6.00 0.02 5.77
CA GLU A 169 -6.56 -0.85 6.80
C GLU A 169 -6.49 -2.34 6.39
N LEU A 170 -6.78 -2.66 5.14
CA LEU A 170 -6.66 -4.00 4.60
C LEU A 170 -5.23 -4.54 4.74
N VAL A 171 -4.23 -3.77 4.28
CA VAL A 171 -2.80 -4.14 4.35
C VAL A 171 -2.34 -4.24 5.80
N ARG A 172 -2.76 -3.32 6.67
CA ARG A 172 -2.45 -3.34 8.10
C ARG A 172 -2.97 -4.62 8.78
N ARG A 173 -4.21 -5.06 8.48
CA ARG A 173 -4.77 -6.31 9.02
C ARG A 173 -4.19 -7.56 8.40
N LEU A 174 -3.80 -7.51 7.13
CA LEU A 174 -3.08 -8.60 6.48
C LEU A 174 -1.70 -8.82 7.11
N ARG A 175 -1.04 -7.74 7.56
CA ARG A 175 0.33 -7.69 8.12
C ARG A 175 1.41 -8.13 7.13
N ARG A 176 1.12 -8.06 5.84
CA ARG A 176 2.01 -8.38 4.72
C ARG A 176 1.75 -7.41 3.59
N PRO A 177 2.74 -7.13 2.72
CA PRO A 177 2.51 -6.33 1.54
C PRO A 177 1.49 -7.00 0.62
N LEU A 178 0.66 -6.19 0.00
CA LEU A 178 -0.37 -6.62 -0.93
C LEU A 178 0.06 -6.29 -2.36
N VAL A 179 0.09 -7.28 -3.25
CA VAL A 179 0.25 -7.01 -4.69
C VAL A 179 -0.87 -6.09 -5.15
N SER A 180 -0.54 -5.09 -5.97
CA SER A 180 -1.49 -4.14 -6.53
C SER A 180 -1.19 -3.90 -8.00
N THR A 181 -2.08 -4.33 -8.85
CA THR A 181 -2.02 -4.07 -10.29
C THR A 181 -3.41 -3.72 -10.80
N SER A 182 -3.51 -2.86 -11.82
CA SER A 182 -4.80 -2.42 -12.37
C SER A 182 -5.69 -3.59 -12.81
N ALA A 183 -7.00 -3.43 -12.66
CA ALA A 183 -7.99 -4.49 -12.91
C ALA A 183 -8.35 -4.64 -14.40
N ASN A 184 -7.35 -4.81 -15.27
CA ASN A 184 -7.47 -5.03 -16.72
C ASN A 184 -6.54 -6.14 -17.18
N ILE A 185 -6.82 -6.74 -18.33
CA ILE A 185 -5.85 -7.58 -19.04
C ILE A 185 -4.67 -6.72 -19.50
N SER A 186 -3.45 -7.27 -19.49
CA SER A 186 -2.26 -6.49 -19.85
C SER A 186 -2.34 -6.02 -21.32
N GLY A 187 -2.15 -4.71 -21.52
CA GLY A 187 -2.25 -4.06 -22.82
C GLY A 187 -3.62 -3.43 -23.10
N GLU A 188 -4.65 -3.75 -22.32
CA GLU A 188 -5.94 -3.09 -22.40
C GLU A 188 -5.97 -1.79 -21.59
N PRO A 189 -6.91 -0.87 -21.88
CA PRO A 189 -7.10 0.33 -21.07
C PRO A 189 -7.37 0.02 -19.60
N THR A 190 -6.88 0.85 -18.71
CA THR A 190 -7.16 0.74 -17.28
C THR A 190 -8.59 1.22 -17.01
N PRO A 191 -9.46 0.42 -16.35
CA PRO A 191 -10.80 0.83 -15.98
C PRO A 191 -10.78 2.06 -15.07
N GLN A 192 -11.63 3.04 -15.37
CA GLN A 192 -11.75 4.26 -14.56
C GLN A 192 -12.70 4.04 -13.38
N ASP A 193 -13.68 3.16 -13.55
CA ASP A 193 -14.60 2.79 -12.49
C ASP A 193 -14.88 1.28 -12.45
N PHE A 194 -15.64 0.84 -11.44
CA PHE A 194 -15.96 -0.57 -11.23
C PHE A 194 -16.78 -1.18 -12.38
N ASN A 195 -17.62 -0.42 -13.05
CA ASN A 195 -18.52 -0.95 -14.08
C ASN A 195 -17.76 -1.25 -15.39
N GLU A 196 -16.63 -0.58 -15.62
CA GLU A 196 -15.76 -0.80 -16.76
C GLU A 196 -14.88 -2.06 -16.63
N ILE A 197 -14.79 -2.63 -15.40
CA ILE A 197 -14.02 -3.86 -15.18
C ILE A 197 -14.75 -5.03 -15.87
N SER A 198 -14.02 -5.76 -16.72
CA SER A 198 -14.56 -6.89 -17.45
C SER A 198 -15.06 -8.00 -16.53
N GLU A 199 -16.11 -8.72 -16.96
CA GLU A 199 -16.61 -9.88 -16.23
C GLU A 199 -15.56 -11.01 -16.18
N GLU A 200 -14.66 -11.08 -17.15
CA GLU A 200 -13.52 -12.00 -17.14
C GLU A 200 -12.66 -11.78 -15.88
N ILE A 201 -12.30 -10.53 -15.57
CA ILE A 201 -11.53 -10.20 -14.37
C ILE A 201 -12.32 -10.48 -13.11
N LYS A 202 -13.61 -10.06 -13.05
CA LYS A 202 -14.46 -10.24 -11.86
C LYS A 202 -14.68 -11.73 -11.52
N SER A 203 -14.78 -12.59 -12.53
CA SER A 203 -14.98 -14.02 -12.35
C SER A 203 -13.68 -14.80 -12.06
N ALA A 204 -12.51 -14.24 -12.39
CA ALA A 204 -11.23 -14.89 -12.20
C ALA A 204 -10.65 -14.72 -10.77
N VAL A 205 -11.17 -13.78 -9.98
CA VAL A 205 -10.74 -13.53 -8.60
C VAL A 205 -11.62 -14.28 -7.60
N ASP A 206 -11.09 -14.52 -6.39
CA ASP A 206 -11.81 -15.26 -5.34
C ASP A 206 -12.75 -14.35 -4.53
N TYR A 207 -12.54 -13.05 -4.57
CA TYR A 207 -13.38 -12.09 -3.86
C TYR A 207 -13.40 -10.73 -4.56
N VAL A 208 -14.57 -10.16 -4.65
CA VAL A 208 -14.79 -8.81 -5.18
C VAL A 208 -15.27 -7.91 -4.05
N VAL A 209 -14.46 -6.91 -3.70
CA VAL A 209 -14.84 -5.90 -2.70
C VAL A 209 -16.03 -5.09 -3.25
N PRO A 210 -17.07 -4.80 -2.45
CA PRO A 210 -18.22 -4.02 -2.89
C PRO A 210 -17.82 -2.66 -3.47
N LYS A 211 -18.44 -2.28 -4.60
CA LYS A 211 -18.12 -1.04 -5.32
C LYS A 211 -18.28 0.25 -4.48
N SER A 212 -19.07 0.20 -3.42
CA SER A 212 -19.26 1.32 -2.49
C SER A 212 -17.98 1.78 -1.77
N PHE A 213 -16.93 0.96 -1.76
CA PHE A 213 -15.62 1.29 -1.19
C PHE A 213 -14.67 1.99 -2.17
N GLY A 214 -15.06 2.21 -3.42
CA GLY A 214 -14.25 2.88 -4.43
C GLY A 214 -14.24 4.42 -4.35
N ALA A 215 -14.92 5.02 -3.37
CA ALA A 215 -14.97 6.46 -3.24
C ALA A 215 -13.59 7.06 -2.91
N GLY A 216 -13.25 8.20 -3.54
CA GLY A 216 -12.00 8.93 -3.30
C GLY A 216 -10.78 8.40 -4.07
N ALA A 217 -10.95 7.42 -4.98
CA ALA A 217 -9.91 7.04 -5.92
C ALA A 217 -9.64 8.17 -6.92
N THR A 218 -8.36 8.41 -7.26
CA THR A 218 -7.99 9.50 -8.19
C THR A 218 -8.32 9.20 -9.64
N GLY A 219 -8.54 7.94 -10.00
CA GLY A 219 -8.69 7.48 -11.39
C GLY A 219 -7.38 7.54 -12.20
N ARG A 220 -6.27 7.89 -11.57
CA ARG A 220 -4.96 8.05 -12.23
C ARG A 220 -3.93 7.14 -11.61
N SER A 221 -3.01 6.65 -12.42
CA SER A 221 -1.85 5.89 -11.95
C SER A 221 -0.94 6.75 -11.07
N SER A 222 -0.30 6.11 -10.08
CA SER A 222 0.68 6.79 -9.21
C SER A 222 1.89 7.29 -9.99
N GLN A 223 2.56 8.30 -9.49
CA GLN A 223 3.95 8.59 -9.89
C GLN A 223 4.85 7.38 -9.60
N ILE A 224 5.94 7.23 -10.34
CA ILE A 224 6.94 6.17 -10.07
C ILE A 224 8.32 6.80 -10.03
N ILE A 225 8.98 6.61 -8.88
CA ILE A 225 10.32 7.14 -8.62
C ILE A 225 11.22 5.96 -8.22
N LYS A 226 12.34 5.79 -8.91
CA LYS A 226 13.36 4.80 -8.54
C LYS A 226 14.41 5.46 -7.66
N LEU A 227 14.76 4.77 -6.58
CA LEU A 227 15.72 5.25 -5.57
C LEU A 227 16.96 4.38 -5.57
N GLY A 228 18.13 5.01 -5.39
CA GLY A 228 19.40 4.35 -5.12
C GLY A 228 19.85 4.55 -3.67
N LEU A 229 20.76 3.69 -3.20
CA LEU A 229 21.29 3.78 -1.83
C LEU A 229 22.24 4.97 -1.62
N GLY A 230 22.81 5.50 -2.69
CA GLY A 230 23.67 6.69 -2.68
C GLY A 230 22.89 8.01 -2.75
N GLY A 231 21.55 7.98 -2.71
CA GLY A 231 20.70 9.16 -2.83
C GLY A 231 20.25 9.46 -4.26
N GLU A 232 20.50 8.55 -5.19
CA GLU A 232 20.05 8.69 -6.58
C GLU A 232 18.51 8.63 -6.64
N VAL A 233 17.94 9.53 -7.45
CA VAL A 233 16.48 9.65 -7.67
C VAL A 233 16.23 9.71 -9.16
N GLU A 234 15.45 8.79 -9.68
CA GLU A 234 15.05 8.73 -11.09
C GLU A 234 13.52 8.69 -11.21
N ILE A 235 12.94 9.67 -11.90
CA ILE A 235 11.49 9.73 -12.14
C ILE A 235 11.19 8.92 -13.40
N LEU A 236 10.54 7.75 -13.23
CA LEU A 236 10.17 6.86 -14.33
C LEU A 236 8.79 7.20 -14.90
N ARG A 237 7.91 7.76 -14.07
CA ARG A 237 6.58 8.25 -14.45
C ARG A 237 6.20 9.40 -13.53
N PRO A 238 5.90 10.60 -14.07
CA PRO A 238 5.44 11.76 -13.30
C PRO A 238 4.00 11.61 -12.83
#